data_851fde531df9ab6b69b47dcd5455bc6d
#
_entry.id   851fde531df9ab6b69b47dcd5455bc6d
#
_cell.length_a   1.000
_cell.length_b   1.000
_cell.length_c   1.000
_cell.angle_alpha   90.00
_cell.angle_beta   90.00
_cell.angle_gamma   90.00
#
_symmetry.space_group_name_H-M   'P 1'
#
loop_
_entity.id
_entity.type
_entity.pdbx_description
1 polymer ?
#
loop_
_entity_poly.entity_id
_entity_poly.type
_entity_poly.pdbx_seq_one_letter_code
_entity_poly.pdbx_strand_id
1 'polypeptide(L)'
;MASFIADKIVMDGLTYDDVLRIPAYSEVLPRTVELSTRFSRNIELKIPFVTAAMDTVTESTMAIAIAREGGIGVIHKNMSIEEQARQVAIVKRAENGMIYDPVTIRREATVQDALSLMSEYHIGGIPVVDEERHLVGIVTNRDLRFEQNLTRPVVEVMTGENLVTTHAKTDLAAAAMILQENKIEKLPVVDEDNKLVGLITYKDITKAKDKPMACKDRFGRLRVAAGVGVTADTLDRMQALVEAGVDAIVIDTAHGHSKFVIEKLKEAKKIFPDVDIVVGNVATGEAARMLVEAGADGVKVGIGPGSICTTRVVAGVGVPQLSAIYDVASALKGTDVPLIADGGLRYSGDVVKALAAGGYSVMIGSLVAGTEESPGDTIIYNGRKFKSYRGMGSLEAMECGSKDRYFQAGVKDVKKLVPEGIAGRVPYKGTVQEVIYQLIGGLRSGMGYCGANTIQELHNAKFVRITNAGVLESHPHDVTITSEAPNYSRPQ
;
A
#
# COMPACT_ATOMS: atom_id res chain seq x y z
N MET A 1 9.34 1.22 49.01
CA MET A 1 9.58 0.42 47.81
C MET A 1 8.33 0.18 46.98
N ALA A 2 7.17 -0.15 47.59
CA ALA A 2 5.91 -0.40 46.86
C ALA A 2 5.41 0.80 46.01
N SER A 3 5.54 2.05 46.54
CA SER A 3 5.10 3.26 45.81
C SER A 3 5.94 3.54 44.57
N PHE A 4 7.26 3.34 44.63
CA PHE A 4 8.13 3.58 43.46
C PHE A 4 7.79 2.68 42.28
N ILE A 5 7.49 1.40 42.53
CA ILE A 5 7.10 0.46 41.47
C ILE A 5 5.74 0.85 40.89
N ALA A 6 4.76 1.20 41.74
CA ALA A 6 3.43 1.62 41.29
C ALA A 6 3.44 2.89 40.40
N ASP A 7 4.37 3.81 40.68
CA ASP A 7 4.51 5.06 39.91
C ASP A 7 5.28 4.91 38.59
N LYS A 8 6.07 3.84 38.44
CA LYS A 8 6.96 3.64 37.28
C LYS A 8 6.50 2.53 36.35
N ILE A 9 5.79 1.51 36.86
CA ILE A 9 5.24 0.42 36.04
C ILE A 9 3.75 0.70 35.84
N VAL A 10 3.42 1.25 34.67
CA VAL A 10 2.06 1.75 34.38
C VAL A 10 1.16 0.73 33.70
N MET A 11 1.73 -0.35 33.13
CA MET A 11 0.97 -1.41 32.46
C MET A 11 1.73 -2.73 32.38
N ASP A 12 1.00 -3.82 32.22
CA ASP A 12 1.54 -5.10 31.76
C ASP A 12 1.67 -5.10 30.23
N GLY A 13 2.88 -5.35 29.72
CA GLY A 13 3.13 -5.39 28.30
C GLY A 13 2.85 -6.79 27.72
N LEU A 14 1.89 -6.90 26.78
CA LEU A 14 1.54 -8.13 26.10
C LEU A 14 1.93 -8.08 24.62
N THR A 15 2.58 -9.16 24.15
CA THR A 15 2.85 -9.45 22.73
C THR A 15 1.73 -10.31 22.14
N TYR A 16 1.82 -10.64 20.85
CA TYR A 16 0.88 -11.60 20.25
C TYR A 16 1.02 -13.01 20.83
N ASP A 17 2.20 -13.40 21.36
CA ASP A 17 2.43 -14.70 21.96
C ASP A 17 1.83 -14.86 23.35
N ASP A 18 1.58 -13.77 24.04
CA ASP A 18 1.04 -13.80 25.41
C ASP A 18 -0.46 -14.09 25.47
N VAL A 19 -1.13 -14.15 24.33
CA VAL A 19 -2.59 -14.31 24.26
C VAL A 19 -3.05 -15.25 23.16
N LEU A 20 -4.22 -15.88 23.38
CA LEU A 20 -5.01 -16.49 22.32
C LEU A 20 -6.39 -15.82 22.25
N ARG A 21 -7.06 -15.98 21.11
CA ARG A 21 -8.45 -15.57 20.95
C ARG A 21 -9.37 -16.63 21.56
N ILE A 22 -10.39 -16.20 22.34
CA ILE A 22 -11.41 -17.09 22.85
C ILE A 22 -12.41 -17.37 21.73
N PRO A 23 -12.66 -18.63 21.35
CA PRO A 23 -13.72 -19.00 20.42
C PRO A 23 -15.08 -18.53 20.95
N ALA A 24 -15.96 -18.07 20.07
CA ALA A 24 -17.30 -17.66 20.39
C ALA A 24 -18.34 -18.42 19.57
N TYR A 25 -19.61 -18.35 19.98
CA TYR A 25 -20.71 -18.83 19.14
C TYR A 25 -20.64 -18.14 17.78
N SER A 26 -20.75 -18.92 16.71
CA SER A 26 -20.56 -18.43 15.36
C SER A 26 -21.61 -18.99 14.40
N GLU A 27 -22.26 -18.10 13.69
CA GLU A 27 -23.10 -18.39 12.51
C GLU A 27 -22.38 -17.98 11.22
N VAL A 28 -21.08 -17.63 11.33
CA VAL A 28 -20.24 -17.06 10.27
C VAL A 28 -19.41 -18.15 9.61
N LEU A 29 -19.52 -18.28 8.31
CA LEU A 29 -18.64 -19.15 7.54
C LEU A 29 -17.38 -18.37 7.09
N PRO A 30 -16.17 -18.95 7.21
CA PRO A 30 -14.94 -18.25 6.81
C PRO A 30 -14.96 -17.65 5.39
N ARG A 31 -15.68 -18.31 4.46
CA ARG A 31 -15.79 -17.86 3.06
C ARG A 31 -16.68 -16.62 2.86
N THR A 32 -17.55 -16.30 3.82
CA THR A 32 -18.53 -15.21 3.72
C THR A 32 -18.14 -13.95 4.48
N VAL A 33 -17.03 -13.98 5.26
CA VAL A 33 -16.59 -12.82 6.02
C VAL A 33 -16.12 -11.71 5.09
N GLU A 34 -16.40 -10.46 5.47
CA GLU A 34 -15.96 -9.27 4.79
C GLU A 34 -14.67 -8.75 5.41
N LEU A 35 -13.65 -8.56 4.55
CA LEU A 35 -12.32 -8.11 4.95
C LEU A 35 -12.09 -6.62 4.67
N SER A 36 -13.08 -5.93 4.13
CA SER A 36 -13.00 -4.49 3.85
C SER A 36 -12.75 -3.70 5.14
N THR A 37 -11.83 -2.76 5.05
CA THR A 37 -11.37 -1.96 6.18
C THR A 37 -10.82 -0.62 5.69
N ARG A 38 -10.12 0.13 6.57
CA ARG A 38 -9.55 1.43 6.24
C ARG A 38 -8.04 1.49 6.48
N PHE A 39 -7.35 2.17 5.56
CA PHE A 39 -5.96 2.56 5.70
C PHE A 39 -5.83 3.93 6.40
N SER A 40 -6.66 4.86 5.98
CA SER A 40 -6.77 6.21 6.50
C SER A 40 -8.23 6.64 6.50
N ARG A 41 -8.52 7.85 6.92
CA ARG A 41 -9.88 8.40 7.02
C ARG A 41 -10.69 8.22 5.72
N ASN A 42 -10.07 8.48 4.57
CA ASN A 42 -10.74 8.49 3.27
C ASN A 42 -10.33 7.33 2.35
N ILE A 43 -9.44 6.44 2.80
CA ILE A 43 -8.96 5.32 1.98
C ILE A 43 -9.42 3.98 2.55
N GLU A 44 -10.33 3.34 1.81
CA GLU A 44 -10.75 1.96 2.06
C GLU A 44 -9.80 0.97 1.41
N LEU A 45 -9.61 -0.16 2.09
CA LEU A 45 -8.93 -1.36 1.60
C LEU A 45 -9.94 -2.50 1.48
N LYS A 46 -9.71 -3.42 0.55
CA LYS A 46 -10.50 -4.65 0.40
C LYS A 46 -9.97 -5.80 1.26
N ILE A 47 -8.72 -5.72 1.68
CA ILE A 47 -8.05 -6.61 2.63
C ILE A 47 -7.20 -5.78 3.60
N PRO A 48 -7.02 -6.19 4.86
CA PRO A 48 -6.36 -5.37 5.87
C PRO A 48 -4.82 -5.38 5.80
N PHE A 49 -4.22 -5.47 4.61
CA PHE A 49 -2.78 -5.59 4.46
C PHE A 49 -2.15 -4.36 3.81
N VAL A 50 -1.11 -3.86 4.46
CA VAL A 50 -0.27 -2.73 4.02
C VAL A 50 1.17 -3.21 3.94
N THR A 51 1.89 -3.00 2.82
CA THR A 51 3.31 -3.35 2.76
C THR A 51 4.19 -2.20 3.23
N ALA A 52 5.23 -2.52 4.02
CA ALA A 52 6.03 -1.57 4.76
C ALA A 52 6.92 -0.69 3.87
N ALA A 53 7.11 0.58 4.27
CA ALA A 53 7.98 1.56 3.61
C ALA A 53 9.48 1.26 3.84
N MET A 54 9.93 0.11 3.35
CA MET A 54 11.32 -0.37 3.53
C MET A 54 11.94 -0.67 2.16
N ASP A 55 13.21 -0.33 2.02
CA ASP A 55 13.94 -0.43 0.76
C ASP A 55 14.23 -1.86 0.25
N THR A 56 13.89 -2.86 1.06
CA THR A 56 13.89 -4.28 0.69
C THR A 56 12.48 -4.90 0.68
N VAL A 57 11.43 -4.06 0.75
CA VAL A 57 10.03 -4.53 0.81
C VAL A 57 9.16 -3.90 -0.28
N THR A 58 9.07 -2.55 -0.35
CA THR A 58 8.06 -1.90 -1.19
C THR A 58 8.63 -0.85 -2.14
N GLU A 59 8.69 -1.23 -3.39
CA GLU A 59 8.76 -0.35 -4.57
C GLU A 59 7.53 -0.57 -5.46
N SER A 60 7.53 -0.01 -6.67
CA SER A 60 6.35 -0.06 -7.56
C SER A 60 5.85 -1.48 -7.84
N THR A 61 6.73 -2.46 -8.04
CA THR A 61 6.35 -3.86 -8.31
C THR A 61 5.54 -4.46 -7.15
N MET A 62 6.01 -4.32 -5.92
CA MET A 62 5.30 -4.75 -4.71
C MET A 62 4.01 -3.96 -4.50
N ALA A 63 4.05 -2.63 -4.69
CA ALA A 63 2.88 -1.78 -4.51
C ALA A 63 1.75 -2.13 -5.51
N ILE A 64 2.09 -2.46 -6.76
CA ILE A 64 1.15 -2.96 -7.77
C ILE A 64 0.55 -4.31 -7.33
N ALA A 65 1.42 -5.24 -6.92
CA ALA A 65 0.98 -6.59 -6.55
C ALA A 65 0.01 -6.57 -5.36
N ILE A 66 0.34 -5.86 -4.28
CA ILE A 66 -0.53 -5.79 -3.10
C ILE A 66 -1.83 -5.02 -3.37
N ALA A 67 -1.80 -3.97 -4.19
CA ALA A 67 -3.00 -3.22 -4.57
C ALA A 67 -3.95 -4.08 -5.42
N ARG A 68 -3.44 -4.96 -6.27
CA ARG A 68 -4.22 -5.95 -7.04
C ARG A 68 -4.93 -6.96 -6.15
N GLU A 69 -4.33 -7.31 -5.03
CA GLU A 69 -4.95 -8.20 -4.02
C GLU A 69 -5.93 -7.44 -3.09
N GLY A 70 -5.98 -6.10 -3.16
CA GLY A 70 -6.93 -5.27 -2.40
C GLY A 70 -6.34 -4.53 -1.19
N GLY A 71 -5.03 -4.66 -0.97
CA GLY A 71 -4.27 -3.90 0.03
C GLY A 71 -3.68 -2.61 -0.54
N ILE A 72 -2.66 -2.06 0.13
CA ILE A 72 -1.94 -0.87 -0.32
C ILE A 72 -0.43 -0.99 -0.01
N GLY A 73 0.42 -0.55 -0.94
CA GLY A 73 1.86 -0.46 -0.72
C GLY A 73 2.28 0.95 -0.32
N VAL A 74 3.24 1.04 0.62
CA VAL A 74 3.88 2.31 0.98
C VAL A 74 5.29 2.33 0.40
N ILE A 75 5.51 3.11 -0.65
CA ILE A 75 6.82 3.24 -1.31
C ILE A 75 7.79 3.94 -0.36
N HIS A 76 8.97 3.34 -0.17
CA HIS A 76 9.99 3.87 0.72
C HIS A 76 10.64 5.17 0.19
N LYS A 77 11.23 5.95 1.10
CA LYS A 77 11.89 7.23 0.78
C LYS A 77 13.42 7.13 0.55
N ASN A 78 14.00 5.94 0.63
CA ASN A 78 15.43 5.71 0.52
C ASN A 78 15.91 5.81 -0.94
N MET A 79 15.51 6.87 -1.61
CA MET A 79 15.79 7.22 -3.01
C MET A 79 15.59 8.73 -3.22
N SER A 80 15.98 9.27 -4.37
CA SER A 80 15.74 10.67 -4.70
C SER A 80 14.24 11.01 -4.75
N ILE A 81 13.90 12.29 -4.71
CA ILE A 81 12.51 12.77 -4.81
C ILE A 81 11.92 12.34 -6.15
N GLU A 82 12.67 12.54 -7.23
CA GLU A 82 12.25 12.23 -8.61
C GLU A 82 12.01 10.74 -8.78
N GLU A 83 12.90 9.90 -8.22
CA GLU A 83 12.76 8.45 -8.30
C GLU A 83 11.54 7.96 -7.53
N GLN A 84 11.29 8.46 -6.32
CA GLN A 84 10.10 8.09 -5.55
C GLN A 84 8.81 8.52 -6.25
N ALA A 85 8.77 9.72 -6.81
CA ALA A 85 7.64 10.19 -7.62
C ALA A 85 7.45 9.33 -8.88
N ARG A 86 8.54 8.92 -9.54
CA ARG A 86 8.51 7.97 -10.68
C ARG A 86 7.91 6.63 -10.28
N GLN A 87 8.31 6.07 -9.12
CA GLN A 87 7.74 4.82 -8.60
C GLN A 87 6.22 4.94 -8.37
N VAL A 88 5.76 6.04 -7.79
CA VAL A 88 4.31 6.34 -7.64
C VAL A 88 3.63 6.39 -9.00
N ALA A 89 4.19 7.12 -9.97
CA ALA A 89 3.62 7.24 -11.32
C ALA A 89 3.52 5.89 -12.04
N ILE A 90 4.49 4.97 -11.84
CA ILE A 90 4.45 3.60 -12.38
C ILE A 90 3.22 2.85 -11.82
N VAL A 91 2.97 2.93 -10.50
CA VAL A 91 1.79 2.28 -9.89
C VAL A 91 0.50 2.85 -10.45
N LYS A 92 0.40 4.18 -10.54
CA LYS A 92 -0.80 4.87 -11.07
C LYS A 92 -1.06 4.56 -12.54
N ARG A 93 -0.04 4.19 -13.31
CA ARG A 93 -0.16 3.80 -14.72
C ARG A 93 -0.38 2.30 -14.94
N ALA A 94 -0.08 1.45 -13.94
CA ALA A 94 -0.11 -0.01 -14.08
C ALA A 94 -1.50 -0.57 -14.41
N GLU A 95 -2.55 0.02 -13.83
CA GLU A 95 -3.94 -0.22 -14.18
C GLU A 95 -4.65 1.13 -14.24
N ASN A 96 -5.04 1.52 -15.42
CA ASN A 96 -5.74 2.77 -15.68
C ASN A 96 -7.15 2.47 -16.17
N GLY A 97 -8.13 3.09 -15.56
CA GLY A 97 -9.45 3.21 -16.17
C GLY A 97 -9.46 4.22 -17.33
N MET A 98 -8.42 5.06 -17.43
CA MET A 98 -8.22 6.04 -18.50
C MET A 98 -6.73 6.12 -18.81
N ILE A 99 -6.39 6.07 -20.09
CA ILE A 99 -5.04 6.30 -20.60
C ILE A 99 -4.83 7.82 -20.61
N TYR A 100 -4.00 8.32 -19.71
CA TYR A 100 -3.56 9.73 -19.74
C TYR A 100 -2.51 9.91 -20.80
N ASP A 101 -2.55 11.04 -21.51
CA ASP A 101 -1.65 11.36 -22.61
C ASP A 101 -1.53 10.19 -23.63
N PRO A 102 -2.65 9.81 -24.28
CA PRO A 102 -2.66 8.71 -25.23
C PRO A 102 -1.79 9.02 -26.45
N VAL A 103 -1.32 7.98 -27.10
CA VAL A 103 -0.69 8.11 -28.42
C VAL A 103 -1.67 8.81 -29.35
N THR A 104 -1.22 9.88 -29.99
CA THR A 104 -2.01 10.70 -30.92
C THR A 104 -1.37 10.75 -32.28
N ILE A 105 -2.15 11.10 -33.29
CA ILE A 105 -1.68 11.34 -34.65
C ILE A 105 -2.20 12.68 -35.16
N ARG A 106 -1.44 13.33 -35.99
CA ARG A 106 -1.84 14.60 -36.62
C ARG A 106 -2.81 14.33 -37.76
N ARG A 107 -3.71 15.28 -38.01
CA ARG A 107 -4.72 15.19 -39.09
C ARG A 107 -4.14 15.04 -40.49
N GLU A 108 -2.91 15.54 -40.71
CA GLU A 108 -2.19 15.50 -42.00
C GLU A 108 -1.43 14.18 -42.22
N ALA A 109 -1.27 13.37 -41.17
CA ALA A 109 -0.57 12.09 -41.29
C ALA A 109 -1.34 11.11 -42.16
N THR A 110 -0.62 10.10 -42.69
CA THR A 110 -1.17 9.11 -43.62
C THR A 110 -1.75 7.88 -42.88
N VAL A 111 -2.54 7.10 -43.61
CA VAL A 111 -3.01 5.78 -43.19
C VAL A 111 -1.82 4.87 -42.79
N GLN A 112 -0.70 4.94 -43.55
CA GLN A 112 0.51 4.18 -43.22
C GLN A 112 1.09 4.55 -41.88
N ASP A 113 1.13 5.85 -41.55
CA ASP A 113 1.62 6.33 -40.22
C ASP A 113 0.74 5.83 -39.09
N ALA A 114 -0.58 5.86 -39.29
CA ALA A 114 -1.53 5.34 -38.30
C ALA A 114 -1.34 3.84 -38.05
N LEU A 115 -1.19 3.03 -39.13
CA LEU A 115 -0.94 1.59 -39.03
C LEU A 115 0.39 1.29 -38.35
N SER A 116 1.43 2.07 -38.64
CA SER A 116 2.76 1.94 -38.04
C SER A 116 2.69 2.20 -36.51
N LEU A 117 2.05 3.29 -36.08
CA LEU A 117 1.84 3.61 -34.68
C LEU A 117 0.98 2.54 -33.96
N MET A 118 -0.09 2.06 -34.62
CA MET A 118 -0.92 1.00 -34.06
C MET A 118 -0.14 -0.30 -33.85
N SER A 119 0.77 -0.64 -34.78
CA SER A 119 1.63 -1.81 -34.67
C SER A 119 2.70 -1.64 -33.58
N GLU A 120 3.39 -0.50 -33.57
CA GLU A 120 4.45 -0.19 -32.61
C GLU A 120 3.96 -0.20 -31.17
N TYR A 121 2.82 0.46 -30.92
CA TYR A 121 2.25 0.59 -29.57
C TYR A 121 1.23 -0.50 -29.22
N HIS A 122 0.96 -1.45 -30.11
CA HIS A 122 -0.03 -2.52 -29.94
C HIS A 122 -1.43 -2.00 -29.58
N ILE A 123 -1.87 -0.91 -30.22
CA ILE A 123 -3.14 -0.24 -29.97
C ILE A 123 -4.07 -0.33 -31.20
N GLY A 124 -5.37 -0.40 -30.93
CA GLY A 124 -6.39 -0.56 -31.99
C GLY A 124 -7.15 0.73 -32.32
N GLY A 125 -6.61 1.89 -31.99
CA GLY A 125 -7.17 3.18 -32.37
C GLY A 125 -6.45 4.33 -31.70
N ILE A 126 -6.38 5.45 -32.40
CA ILE A 126 -5.55 6.61 -32.09
C ILE A 126 -6.42 7.86 -32.21
N PRO A 127 -6.51 8.72 -31.17
CA PRO A 127 -7.10 10.04 -31.31
C PRO A 127 -6.31 10.90 -32.30
N VAL A 128 -7.03 11.61 -33.15
CA VAL A 128 -6.47 12.56 -34.12
C VAL A 128 -6.58 13.96 -33.55
N VAL A 129 -5.49 14.70 -33.52
CA VAL A 129 -5.40 16.04 -32.93
C VAL A 129 -4.79 17.05 -33.89
N ASP A 130 -5.08 18.34 -33.66
CA ASP A 130 -4.42 19.46 -34.33
C ASP A 130 -3.07 19.83 -33.66
N GLU A 131 -2.45 20.94 -34.08
CA GLU A 131 -1.18 21.41 -33.52
C GLU A 131 -1.28 21.83 -32.05
N GLU A 132 -2.44 22.26 -31.58
CA GLU A 132 -2.71 22.73 -30.24
C GLU A 132 -3.28 21.63 -29.32
N ARG A 133 -3.31 20.36 -29.83
CA ARG A 133 -3.88 19.18 -29.16
C ARG A 133 -5.40 19.18 -29.02
N HIS A 134 -6.15 20.00 -29.76
CA HIS A 134 -7.59 19.84 -29.81
C HIS A 134 -7.96 18.55 -30.53
N LEU A 135 -8.94 17.85 -29.99
CA LEU A 135 -9.44 16.61 -30.57
C LEU A 135 -10.24 16.90 -31.84
N VAL A 136 -9.80 16.36 -32.97
CA VAL A 136 -10.49 16.53 -34.26
C VAL A 136 -11.13 15.24 -34.76
N GLY A 137 -10.73 14.09 -34.24
CA GLY A 137 -11.31 12.80 -34.61
C GLY A 137 -10.66 11.63 -33.90
N ILE A 138 -11.07 10.43 -34.29
CA ILE A 138 -10.44 9.17 -33.91
C ILE A 138 -10.33 8.25 -35.10
N VAL A 139 -9.18 7.60 -35.27
CA VAL A 139 -8.98 6.54 -36.27
C VAL A 139 -8.79 5.20 -35.58
N THR A 140 -9.48 4.17 -36.02
CA THR A 140 -9.50 2.85 -35.39
C THR A 140 -9.21 1.75 -36.41
N ASN A 141 -8.89 0.54 -35.93
CA ASN A 141 -8.76 -0.63 -36.79
C ASN A 141 -9.99 -0.90 -37.66
N ARG A 142 -11.19 -0.45 -37.23
CA ARG A 142 -12.41 -0.58 -38.00
C ARG A 142 -12.37 0.29 -39.23
N ASP A 143 -11.89 1.53 -39.12
CA ASP A 143 -11.81 2.51 -40.19
C ASP A 143 -10.76 2.12 -41.23
N LEU A 144 -9.64 1.50 -40.78
CA LEU A 144 -8.51 1.13 -41.62
C LEU A 144 -8.59 -0.30 -42.17
N ARG A 145 -9.54 -1.13 -41.76
CA ARG A 145 -9.58 -2.58 -42.07
C ARG A 145 -9.58 -2.88 -43.57
N PHE A 146 -10.23 -2.07 -44.37
CA PHE A 146 -10.40 -2.27 -45.80
C PHE A 146 -9.75 -1.16 -46.63
N GLU A 147 -9.02 -0.23 -46.01
CA GLU A 147 -8.34 0.84 -46.70
C GLU A 147 -7.07 0.31 -47.39
N GLN A 148 -6.99 0.51 -48.69
CA GLN A 148 -5.87 0.05 -49.51
C GLN A 148 -4.91 1.19 -49.87
N ASN A 149 -5.38 2.43 -49.83
CA ASN A 149 -4.55 3.59 -50.12
C ASN A 149 -3.80 4.06 -48.85
N LEU A 150 -2.59 3.56 -48.69
CA LEU A 150 -1.76 3.83 -47.51
C LEU A 150 -1.25 5.29 -47.45
N THR A 151 -1.28 6.02 -48.58
CA THR A 151 -0.88 7.44 -48.63
C THR A 151 -2.02 8.41 -48.39
N ARG A 152 -3.24 7.89 -48.21
CA ARG A 152 -4.44 8.69 -47.92
C ARG A 152 -4.29 9.39 -46.56
N PRO A 153 -4.63 10.72 -46.47
CA PRO A 153 -4.63 11.42 -45.18
C PRO A 153 -5.61 10.82 -44.18
N VAL A 154 -5.19 10.72 -42.89
CA VAL A 154 -6.02 10.15 -41.81
C VAL A 154 -7.34 10.92 -41.64
N VAL A 155 -7.35 12.23 -41.91
CA VAL A 155 -8.57 13.06 -41.80
C VAL A 155 -9.70 12.59 -42.72
N GLU A 156 -9.40 11.91 -43.82
CA GLU A 156 -10.42 11.43 -44.76
C GLU A 156 -11.01 10.07 -44.37
N VAL A 157 -10.39 9.34 -43.46
CA VAL A 157 -10.81 7.99 -43.04
C VAL A 157 -11.22 7.93 -41.57
N MET A 158 -10.86 8.92 -40.78
CA MET A 158 -11.20 8.98 -39.35
C MET A 158 -12.70 9.24 -39.10
N THR A 159 -13.16 8.89 -37.93
CA THR A 159 -14.45 9.38 -37.41
C THR A 159 -14.23 10.79 -36.83
N GLY A 160 -14.75 11.81 -37.49
CA GLY A 160 -14.66 13.22 -37.07
C GLY A 160 -16.01 13.86 -36.78
N GLU A 161 -17.08 13.43 -37.51
CA GLU A 161 -18.44 13.91 -37.28
C GLU A 161 -19.14 13.12 -36.15
N ASN A 162 -19.88 13.80 -35.31
CA ASN A 162 -20.60 13.20 -34.16
C ASN A 162 -19.68 12.42 -33.21
N LEU A 163 -18.46 12.93 -33.01
CA LEU A 163 -17.47 12.30 -32.13
C LEU A 163 -17.98 12.30 -30.68
N VAL A 164 -18.13 11.12 -30.12
CA VAL A 164 -18.53 10.95 -28.72
C VAL A 164 -17.31 11.16 -27.83
N THR A 165 -17.40 12.13 -26.92
CA THR A 165 -16.35 12.48 -25.96
C THR A 165 -16.90 12.54 -24.54
N THR A 166 -16.01 12.60 -23.57
CA THR A 166 -16.36 12.85 -22.17
C THR A 166 -15.32 13.73 -21.50
N HIS A 167 -15.54 14.13 -20.25
CA HIS A 167 -14.65 15.00 -19.49
C HIS A 167 -13.85 14.24 -18.45
N ALA A 168 -12.72 14.81 -18.00
CA ALA A 168 -11.77 14.20 -17.07
C ALA A 168 -12.37 13.78 -15.70
N LYS A 169 -13.55 14.29 -15.34
CA LYS A 169 -14.27 13.95 -14.10
C LYS A 169 -15.22 12.76 -14.24
N THR A 170 -15.36 12.18 -15.44
CA THR A 170 -16.23 11.04 -15.69
C THR A 170 -15.66 9.79 -15.04
N ASP A 171 -16.44 9.12 -14.20
CA ASP A 171 -16.04 7.85 -13.61
C ASP A 171 -16.21 6.69 -14.62
N LEU A 172 -15.62 5.54 -14.28
CA LEU A 172 -15.66 4.37 -15.17
C LEU A 172 -17.06 3.80 -15.39
N ALA A 173 -17.98 3.96 -14.45
CA ALA A 173 -19.34 3.46 -14.60
C ALA A 173 -20.10 4.32 -15.61
N ALA A 174 -19.99 5.63 -15.51
CA ALA A 174 -20.55 6.58 -16.50
C ALA A 174 -19.90 6.39 -17.88
N ALA A 175 -18.57 6.22 -17.94
CA ALA A 175 -17.88 5.93 -19.20
C ALA A 175 -18.34 4.62 -19.83
N ALA A 176 -18.59 3.58 -19.05
CA ALA A 176 -19.13 2.30 -19.54
C ALA A 176 -20.52 2.47 -20.18
N MET A 177 -21.38 3.28 -19.57
CA MET A 177 -22.72 3.60 -20.12
C MET A 177 -22.60 4.33 -21.46
N ILE A 178 -21.73 5.35 -21.54
CA ILE A 178 -21.50 6.11 -22.79
C ILE A 178 -20.99 5.18 -23.91
N LEU A 179 -19.99 4.31 -23.61
CA LEU A 179 -19.48 3.33 -24.58
C LEU A 179 -20.57 2.38 -25.07
N GLN A 180 -21.41 1.90 -24.14
CA GLN A 180 -22.51 0.96 -24.46
C GLN A 180 -23.61 1.61 -25.31
N GLU A 181 -24.08 2.78 -24.92
CA GLU A 181 -25.17 3.51 -25.61
C GLU A 181 -24.76 3.89 -27.04
N ASN A 182 -23.51 4.32 -27.22
CA ASN A 182 -22.99 4.72 -28.53
C ASN A 182 -22.35 3.57 -29.33
N LYS A 183 -22.27 2.35 -28.77
CA LYS A 183 -21.67 1.16 -29.40
C LYS A 183 -20.23 1.38 -29.86
N ILE A 184 -19.45 2.10 -29.07
CA ILE A 184 -18.05 2.41 -29.32
C ILE A 184 -17.14 1.70 -28.31
N GLU A 185 -15.87 1.47 -28.70
CA GLU A 185 -14.88 0.79 -27.84
C GLU A 185 -13.87 1.76 -27.21
N LYS A 186 -13.87 3.01 -27.67
CA LYS A 186 -12.91 4.04 -27.26
C LYS A 186 -13.65 5.35 -27.09
N LEU A 187 -13.41 6.00 -25.96
CA LEU A 187 -14.04 7.24 -25.54
C LEU A 187 -12.93 8.27 -25.25
N PRO A 188 -12.69 9.21 -26.16
CA PRO A 188 -11.77 10.32 -25.92
C PRO A 188 -12.27 11.18 -24.76
N VAL A 189 -11.33 11.60 -23.92
CA VAL A 189 -11.58 12.49 -22.77
C VAL A 189 -10.96 13.84 -23.06
N VAL A 190 -11.75 14.89 -22.99
CA VAL A 190 -11.33 16.26 -23.32
C VAL A 190 -11.53 17.20 -22.12
N ASP A 191 -10.80 18.32 -22.12
CA ASP A 191 -11.03 19.42 -21.18
C ASP A 191 -12.11 20.40 -21.70
N GLU A 192 -12.27 21.52 -21.02
CA GLU A 192 -13.27 22.56 -21.37
C GLU A 192 -12.95 23.24 -22.71
N ASP A 193 -11.70 23.24 -23.15
CA ASP A 193 -11.24 23.80 -24.42
C ASP A 193 -11.16 22.74 -25.55
N ASN A 194 -11.76 21.56 -25.37
CA ASN A 194 -11.71 20.43 -26.30
C ASN A 194 -10.30 19.87 -26.56
N LYS A 195 -9.34 20.12 -25.64
CA LYS A 195 -8.01 19.48 -25.75
C LYS A 195 -8.07 18.07 -25.22
N LEU A 196 -7.41 17.15 -25.91
CA LEU A 196 -7.35 15.76 -25.51
C LEU A 196 -6.51 15.60 -24.23
N VAL A 197 -7.14 15.10 -23.16
CA VAL A 197 -6.51 14.79 -21.87
C VAL A 197 -6.38 13.30 -21.62
N GLY A 198 -7.19 12.48 -22.30
CA GLY A 198 -7.13 11.03 -22.09
C GLY A 198 -7.95 10.21 -23.07
N LEU A 199 -7.88 8.89 -22.90
CA LEU A 199 -8.66 7.92 -23.66
C LEU A 199 -9.13 6.80 -22.74
N ILE A 200 -10.42 6.53 -22.67
CA ILE A 200 -11.01 5.39 -21.97
C ILE A 200 -11.34 4.31 -23.02
N THR A 201 -10.94 3.07 -22.77
CA THR A 201 -11.26 1.96 -23.69
C THR A 201 -12.15 0.93 -23.01
N TYR A 202 -12.92 0.18 -23.80
CA TYR A 202 -13.70 -0.97 -23.34
C TYR A 202 -12.81 -2.00 -22.59
N LYS A 203 -11.57 -2.21 -23.09
CA LYS A 203 -10.60 -3.11 -22.45
C LYS A 203 -10.26 -2.68 -21.02
N ASP A 204 -10.13 -1.37 -20.77
CA ASP A 204 -9.80 -0.84 -19.44
C ASP A 204 -10.95 -1.07 -18.47
N ILE A 205 -12.19 -0.89 -18.93
CA ILE A 205 -13.39 -1.17 -18.14
C ILE A 205 -13.52 -2.68 -17.84
N THR A 206 -13.22 -3.54 -18.82
CA THR A 206 -13.29 -5.00 -18.63
C THR A 206 -12.21 -5.47 -17.65
N LYS A 207 -10.97 -5.01 -17.80
CA LYS A 207 -9.89 -5.29 -16.83
C LYS A 207 -10.22 -4.84 -15.41
N ALA A 208 -10.95 -3.73 -15.26
CA ALA A 208 -11.44 -3.29 -13.96
C ALA A 208 -12.42 -4.30 -13.31
N LYS A 209 -13.20 -5.03 -14.14
CA LYS A 209 -14.11 -6.10 -13.69
C LYS A 209 -13.38 -7.43 -13.38
N ASP A 210 -12.24 -7.68 -14.03
CA ASP A 210 -11.48 -8.94 -13.86
C ASP A 210 -10.80 -9.03 -12.48
N LYS A 211 -10.54 -7.90 -11.83
CA LYS A 211 -9.99 -7.83 -10.46
C LYS A 211 -10.85 -6.94 -9.55
N PRO A 212 -12.02 -7.42 -9.15
CA PRO A 212 -12.98 -6.61 -8.37
C PRO A 212 -12.47 -6.28 -6.96
N MET A 213 -11.50 -7.08 -6.45
CA MET A 213 -10.89 -6.87 -5.14
C MET A 213 -9.75 -5.86 -5.15
N ALA A 214 -9.26 -5.42 -6.33
CA ALA A 214 -8.15 -4.49 -6.39
C ALA A 214 -8.48 -3.15 -5.69
N CYS A 215 -7.53 -2.63 -4.93
CA CYS A 215 -7.64 -1.34 -4.25
C CYS A 215 -7.43 -0.22 -5.26
N LYS A 216 -8.52 0.39 -5.72
CA LYS A 216 -8.53 1.41 -6.79
C LYS A 216 -9.14 2.72 -6.31
N ASP A 217 -8.69 3.81 -6.92
CA ASP A 217 -9.32 5.13 -6.79
C ASP A 217 -10.57 5.23 -7.70
N ARG A 218 -11.29 6.35 -7.61
CA ARG A 218 -12.49 6.61 -8.41
C ARG A 218 -12.26 6.62 -9.93
N PHE A 219 -11.01 6.73 -10.36
CA PHE A 219 -10.61 6.70 -11.77
C PHE A 219 -10.15 5.31 -12.22
N GLY A 220 -10.27 4.29 -11.37
CA GLY A 220 -9.87 2.92 -11.65
C GLY A 220 -8.37 2.66 -11.60
N ARG A 221 -7.57 3.62 -11.10
CA ARG A 221 -6.12 3.47 -10.93
C ARG A 221 -5.82 2.80 -9.60
N LEU A 222 -4.80 1.96 -9.56
CA LEU A 222 -4.35 1.35 -8.31
C LEU A 222 -3.96 2.43 -7.29
N ARG A 223 -4.34 2.20 -6.02
CA ARG A 223 -3.95 3.09 -4.91
C ARG A 223 -2.54 2.77 -4.43
N VAL A 224 -1.82 3.83 -4.07
CA VAL A 224 -0.45 3.76 -3.55
C VAL A 224 -0.22 4.85 -2.53
N ALA A 225 0.49 4.51 -1.45
CA ALA A 225 1.00 5.46 -0.49
C ALA A 225 2.52 5.61 -0.62
N ALA A 226 3.09 6.69 -0.09
CA ALA A 226 4.51 6.92 -0.08
C ALA A 226 5.00 7.47 1.26
N GLY A 227 6.15 6.95 1.72
CA GLY A 227 6.79 7.37 2.95
C GLY A 227 7.59 8.66 2.79
N VAL A 228 7.54 9.53 3.80
CA VAL A 228 8.38 10.73 3.92
C VAL A 228 8.94 10.84 5.33
N GLY A 229 10.01 11.60 5.49
CA GLY A 229 10.60 11.92 6.81
C GLY A 229 10.13 13.27 7.35
N VAL A 230 10.97 13.85 8.24
CA VAL A 230 10.79 15.19 8.81
C VAL A 230 12.04 16.03 8.58
N THR A 231 12.56 16.01 7.37
CA THR A 231 13.73 16.74 6.89
C THR A 231 13.34 18.08 6.26
N ALA A 232 14.34 18.89 5.88
CA ALA A 232 14.08 20.18 5.24
C ALA A 232 13.38 20.04 3.89
N ASP A 233 13.69 18.98 3.13
CA ASP A 233 13.13 18.66 1.80
C ASP A 233 11.79 17.91 1.84
N THR A 234 11.21 17.69 3.02
CA THR A 234 9.97 16.89 3.16
C THR A 234 8.82 17.46 2.33
N LEU A 235 8.62 18.79 2.34
CA LEU A 235 7.50 19.40 1.61
C LEU A 235 7.71 19.35 0.09
N ASP A 236 8.93 19.54 -0.40
CA ASP A 236 9.26 19.40 -1.82
C ASP A 236 9.01 17.95 -2.29
N ARG A 237 9.38 16.98 -1.48
CA ARG A 237 9.10 15.56 -1.71
C ARG A 237 7.60 15.28 -1.74
N MET A 238 6.84 15.82 -0.79
CA MET A 238 5.38 15.70 -0.75
C MET A 238 4.75 16.30 -2.00
N GLN A 239 5.20 17.48 -2.44
CA GLN A 239 4.71 18.14 -3.65
C GLN A 239 4.89 17.23 -4.89
N ALA A 240 6.10 16.70 -5.09
CA ALA A 240 6.41 15.80 -6.20
C ALA A 240 5.56 14.51 -6.17
N LEU A 241 5.33 13.94 -4.97
CA LEU A 241 4.47 12.77 -4.80
C LEU A 241 3.00 13.05 -5.11
N VAL A 242 2.48 14.22 -4.71
CA VAL A 242 1.11 14.66 -5.01
C VAL A 242 0.94 14.87 -6.51
N GLU A 243 1.90 15.50 -7.18
CA GLU A 243 1.90 15.67 -8.64
C GLU A 243 1.96 14.33 -9.38
N ALA A 244 2.66 13.34 -8.83
CA ALA A 244 2.68 11.97 -9.36
C ALA A 244 1.36 11.20 -9.09
N GLY A 245 0.43 11.77 -8.28
CA GLY A 245 -0.89 11.21 -8.01
C GLY A 245 -0.93 10.22 -6.83
N VAL A 246 -0.06 10.36 -5.82
CA VAL A 246 -0.11 9.56 -4.60
C VAL A 246 -1.47 9.67 -3.91
N ASP A 247 -1.99 8.57 -3.36
CA ASP A 247 -3.29 8.57 -2.68
C ASP A 247 -3.17 8.96 -1.19
N ALA A 248 -2.05 8.61 -0.56
CA ALA A 248 -1.75 9.03 0.81
C ALA A 248 -0.25 9.17 1.04
N ILE A 249 0.10 10.01 1.99
CA ILE A 249 1.47 10.20 2.48
C ILE A 249 1.61 9.60 3.87
N VAL A 250 2.73 8.94 4.13
CA VAL A 250 3.06 8.38 5.44
C VAL A 250 4.27 9.12 6.01
N ILE A 251 4.06 9.96 7.02
CA ILE A 251 5.17 10.51 7.81
C ILE A 251 5.69 9.39 8.70
N ASP A 252 6.79 8.78 8.27
CA ASP A 252 7.33 7.54 8.83
C ASP A 252 8.62 7.78 9.61
N THR A 253 8.53 7.78 10.93
CA THR A 253 9.62 8.07 11.86
C THR A 253 9.78 6.98 12.91
N ALA A 254 10.94 6.88 13.55
CA ALA A 254 11.17 5.97 14.67
C ALA A 254 10.37 6.37 15.92
N HIS A 255 10.02 7.67 16.05
CA HIS A 255 9.24 8.20 17.18
C HIS A 255 8.31 9.32 16.70
N GLY A 256 7.06 8.98 16.44
CA GLY A 256 6.04 9.93 15.96
C GLY A 256 5.57 10.93 17.01
N HIS A 257 5.70 10.62 18.30
CA HIS A 257 5.34 11.49 19.42
C HIS A 257 6.45 12.52 19.69
N SER A 258 6.81 13.30 18.70
CA SER A 258 7.81 14.34 18.82
C SER A 258 7.31 15.69 18.26
N LYS A 259 7.83 16.79 18.82
CA LYS A 259 7.47 18.15 18.41
C LYS A 259 7.66 18.35 16.89
N PHE A 260 8.78 17.90 16.36
CA PHE A 260 9.11 18.08 14.94
C PHE A 260 8.14 17.34 14.01
N VAL A 261 7.68 16.14 14.40
CA VAL A 261 6.69 15.37 13.63
C VAL A 261 5.34 16.08 13.65
N ILE A 262 4.89 16.52 14.83
CA ILE A 262 3.61 17.21 15.00
C ILE A 262 3.59 18.55 14.22
N GLU A 263 4.67 19.34 14.29
CA GLU A 263 4.81 20.59 13.53
C GLU A 263 4.80 20.34 12.01
N LYS A 264 5.55 19.32 11.55
CA LYS A 264 5.59 18.95 10.13
C LYS A 264 4.22 18.46 9.63
N LEU A 265 3.50 17.68 10.43
CA LEU A 265 2.13 17.27 10.11
C LEU A 265 1.20 18.48 9.94
N LYS A 266 1.22 19.42 10.88
CA LYS A 266 0.39 20.65 10.82
C LYS A 266 0.72 21.51 9.60
N GLU A 267 2.00 21.61 9.26
CA GLU A 267 2.48 22.32 8.08
C GLU A 267 1.99 21.65 6.79
N ALA A 268 2.17 20.33 6.70
CA ALA A 268 1.76 19.52 5.57
C ALA A 268 0.24 19.56 5.33
N LYS A 269 -0.57 19.46 6.39
CA LYS A 269 -2.05 19.53 6.27
C LYS A 269 -2.56 20.90 5.82
N LYS A 270 -1.82 21.98 6.06
CA LYS A 270 -2.16 23.31 5.52
C LYS A 270 -1.91 23.41 4.02
N ILE A 271 -0.83 22.77 3.53
CA ILE A 271 -0.43 22.84 2.11
C ILE A 271 -1.19 21.80 1.28
N PHE A 272 -1.42 20.61 1.83
CA PHE A 272 -2.05 19.48 1.17
C PHE A 272 -3.32 19.01 1.91
N PRO A 273 -4.38 19.84 2.01
CA PRO A 273 -5.57 19.54 2.79
C PRO A 273 -6.34 18.30 2.30
N ASP A 274 -6.28 18.02 0.99
CA ASP A 274 -7.02 16.96 0.33
C ASP A 274 -6.27 15.61 0.28
N VAL A 275 -5.03 15.57 0.78
CA VAL A 275 -4.22 14.35 0.83
C VAL A 275 -4.29 13.75 2.21
N ASP A 276 -4.60 12.45 2.31
CA ASP A 276 -4.55 11.75 3.57
C ASP A 276 -3.12 11.60 4.07
N ILE A 277 -2.88 11.97 5.32
CA ILE A 277 -1.58 11.86 5.97
C ILE A 277 -1.66 10.88 7.14
N VAL A 278 -1.00 9.74 7.00
CA VAL A 278 -0.78 8.76 8.06
C VAL A 278 0.51 9.09 8.80
N VAL A 279 0.50 9.01 10.11
CA VAL A 279 1.68 9.39 10.91
C VAL A 279 2.09 8.28 11.88
N GLY A 280 3.36 8.03 12.02
CA GLY A 280 3.92 7.08 12.97
C GLY A 280 5.45 7.13 13.06
N ASN A 281 6.00 6.28 13.92
CA ASN A 281 5.33 5.27 14.73
C ASN A 281 5.11 5.80 16.16
N VAL A 282 4.02 5.38 16.75
CA VAL A 282 3.69 5.63 18.14
C VAL A 282 3.41 4.31 18.88
N ALA A 283 3.37 4.35 20.21
CA ALA A 283 3.07 3.19 21.03
C ALA A 283 2.08 3.48 22.16
N THR A 284 1.57 4.71 22.27
CA THR A 284 0.67 5.13 23.35
C THR A 284 -0.54 5.87 22.83
N GLY A 285 -1.65 5.76 23.55
CA GLY A 285 -2.89 6.47 23.23
C GLY A 285 -2.76 7.98 23.35
N GLU A 286 -1.92 8.49 24.25
CA GLU A 286 -1.62 9.92 24.36
C GLU A 286 -1.01 10.45 23.06
N ALA A 287 0.03 9.77 22.56
CA ALA A 287 0.66 10.13 21.29
C ALA A 287 -0.34 10.13 20.12
N ALA A 288 -1.19 9.11 20.06
CA ALA A 288 -2.19 9.00 19.00
C ALA A 288 -3.19 10.16 19.04
N ARG A 289 -3.71 10.55 20.22
CA ARG A 289 -4.60 11.72 20.36
C ARG A 289 -3.94 12.99 19.86
N MET A 290 -2.69 13.25 20.25
CA MET A 290 -1.96 14.45 19.81
C MET A 290 -1.76 14.50 18.30
N LEU A 291 -1.53 13.35 17.65
CA LEU A 291 -1.41 13.29 16.18
C LEU A 291 -2.77 13.55 15.50
N VAL A 292 -3.86 12.99 16.01
CA VAL A 292 -5.21 13.21 15.47
C VAL A 292 -5.63 14.68 15.64
N GLU A 293 -5.36 15.31 16.80
CA GLU A 293 -5.59 16.73 17.04
C GLU A 293 -4.74 17.62 16.09
N ALA A 294 -3.58 17.13 15.68
CA ALA A 294 -2.71 17.82 14.70
C ALA A 294 -3.14 17.62 13.24
N GLY A 295 -4.15 16.77 12.97
CA GLY A 295 -4.73 16.54 11.66
C GLY A 295 -4.33 15.25 10.97
N ALA A 296 -3.83 14.23 11.70
CA ALA A 296 -3.55 12.93 11.12
C ALA A 296 -4.83 12.22 10.65
N ASP A 297 -4.79 11.61 9.46
CA ASP A 297 -5.88 10.82 8.88
C ASP A 297 -5.74 9.32 9.14
N GLY A 298 -4.62 8.91 9.70
CA GLY A 298 -4.32 7.56 10.17
C GLY A 298 -3.14 7.55 11.12
N VAL A 299 -3.11 6.60 12.05
CA VAL A 299 -2.03 6.47 13.03
C VAL A 299 -1.36 5.11 12.89
N LYS A 300 -0.03 5.10 12.78
CA LYS A 300 0.76 3.88 12.66
C LYS A 300 1.41 3.53 13.99
N VAL A 301 1.16 2.30 14.48
CA VAL A 301 1.48 1.85 15.84
C VAL A 301 2.52 0.75 15.83
N GLY A 302 3.64 0.99 16.52
CA GLY A 302 4.69 -0.01 16.71
C GLY A 302 6.06 0.60 16.93
N ILE A 303 6.59 0.51 18.15
CA ILE A 303 7.95 0.90 18.51
C ILE A 303 8.75 -0.36 18.84
N GLY A 304 9.61 -0.75 17.92
CA GLY A 304 10.55 -1.86 18.05
C GLY A 304 10.00 -3.29 17.94
N PRO A 305 8.78 -3.59 17.41
CA PRO A 305 8.31 -4.97 17.30
C PRO A 305 8.83 -5.71 16.05
N GLY A 306 9.41 -5.01 15.08
CA GLY A 306 9.87 -5.59 13.81
C GLY A 306 10.98 -6.63 13.99
N SER A 307 10.99 -7.68 13.16
CA SER A 307 11.93 -8.82 13.25
C SER A 307 13.41 -8.45 13.08
N ILE A 308 13.70 -7.29 12.48
CA ILE A 308 15.05 -6.76 12.25
C ILE A 308 15.31 -5.43 12.97
N CYS A 309 14.40 -5.06 13.89
CA CYS A 309 14.53 -3.86 14.71
C CYS A 309 15.27 -4.19 16.02
N THR A 310 16.25 -3.35 16.37
CA THR A 310 16.99 -3.48 17.64
C THR A 310 16.76 -2.30 18.58
N THR A 311 15.82 -1.40 18.30
CA THR A 311 15.49 -0.22 19.13
C THR A 311 15.29 -0.58 20.60
N ARG A 312 14.54 -1.66 20.87
CA ARG A 312 14.27 -2.10 22.26
C ARG A 312 15.53 -2.56 23.01
N VAL A 313 16.51 -3.10 22.30
CA VAL A 313 17.78 -3.57 22.87
C VAL A 313 18.79 -2.44 22.98
N VAL A 314 18.88 -1.61 21.93
CA VAL A 314 19.89 -0.53 21.86
C VAL A 314 19.47 0.69 22.66
N ALA A 315 18.21 1.12 22.54
CA ALA A 315 17.69 2.32 23.21
C ALA A 315 16.92 2.00 24.50
N GLY A 316 16.53 0.74 24.73
CA GLY A 316 15.73 0.33 25.90
C GLY A 316 14.29 0.84 25.85
N VAL A 317 13.78 1.22 24.67
CA VAL A 317 12.47 1.86 24.48
C VAL A 317 11.56 0.99 23.62
N GLY A 318 10.29 0.89 24.01
CA GLY A 318 9.25 0.18 23.27
C GLY A 318 8.09 -0.23 24.16
N VAL A 319 6.98 -0.59 23.53
CA VAL A 319 5.82 -1.20 24.19
C VAL A 319 5.51 -2.50 23.47
N PRO A 320 5.24 -3.60 24.17
CA PRO A 320 4.77 -4.84 23.54
C PRO A 320 3.55 -4.60 22.67
N GLN A 321 3.55 -5.20 21.46
CA GLN A 321 2.74 -4.71 20.34
C GLN A 321 1.23 -4.80 20.58
N LEU A 322 0.76 -5.87 21.22
CA LEU A 322 -0.67 -6.03 21.50
C LEU A 322 -1.18 -4.93 22.46
N SER A 323 -0.40 -4.66 23.52
CA SER A 323 -0.72 -3.58 24.48
C SER A 323 -0.69 -2.21 23.81
N ALA A 324 0.29 -1.94 22.93
CA ALA A 324 0.36 -0.67 22.19
C ALA A 324 -0.87 -0.46 21.29
N ILE A 325 -1.29 -1.50 20.55
CA ILE A 325 -2.47 -1.44 19.69
C ILE A 325 -3.72 -1.15 20.53
N TYR A 326 -3.90 -1.87 21.64
CA TYR A 326 -5.09 -1.72 22.48
C TYR A 326 -5.16 -0.34 23.14
N ASP A 327 -4.04 0.20 23.63
CA ASP A 327 -3.98 1.54 24.23
C ASP A 327 -4.33 2.62 23.19
N VAL A 328 -3.74 2.55 22.01
CA VAL A 328 -4.05 3.48 20.91
C VAL A 328 -5.50 3.33 20.46
N ALA A 329 -6.00 2.11 20.25
CA ALA A 329 -7.39 1.86 19.86
C ALA A 329 -8.38 2.43 20.87
N SER A 330 -8.09 2.26 22.16
CA SER A 330 -8.91 2.81 23.26
C SER A 330 -8.92 4.34 23.24
N ALA A 331 -7.78 4.96 22.97
CA ALA A 331 -7.63 6.41 22.89
C ALA A 331 -8.32 7.04 21.67
N LEU A 332 -8.40 6.31 20.56
CA LEU A 332 -9.03 6.74 19.30
C LEU A 332 -10.53 6.37 19.23
N LYS A 333 -11.08 5.72 20.24
CA LYS A 333 -12.49 5.35 20.27
C LYS A 333 -13.38 6.59 20.11
N GLY A 334 -14.29 6.54 19.13
CA GLY A 334 -15.19 7.65 18.81
C GLY A 334 -14.61 8.66 17.82
N THR A 335 -13.36 8.48 17.38
CA THR A 335 -12.81 9.19 16.20
C THR A 335 -13.05 8.37 14.93
N ASP A 336 -12.95 9.02 13.79
CA ASP A 336 -13.01 8.37 12.48
C ASP A 336 -11.62 7.99 11.92
N VAL A 337 -10.56 8.14 12.74
CA VAL A 337 -9.17 7.89 12.36
C VAL A 337 -8.79 6.44 12.65
N PRO A 338 -8.46 5.63 11.61
CA PRO A 338 -8.03 4.25 11.81
C PRO A 338 -6.60 4.15 12.30
N LEU A 339 -6.29 3.05 12.99
CA LEU A 339 -4.92 2.69 13.34
C LEU A 339 -4.41 1.53 12.48
N ILE A 340 -3.13 1.57 12.14
CA ILE A 340 -2.38 0.56 11.41
C ILE A 340 -1.42 -0.12 12.39
N ALA A 341 -1.56 -1.42 12.61
CA ALA A 341 -0.68 -2.19 13.47
C ALA A 341 0.59 -2.58 12.71
N ASP A 342 1.73 -1.96 13.04
CA ASP A 342 2.98 -2.12 12.30
C ASP A 342 4.00 -2.98 13.07
N GLY A 343 4.27 -4.17 12.55
CA GLY A 343 5.34 -5.04 13.00
C GLY A 343 4.94 -6.12 14.03
N GLY A 344 5.87 -7.04 14.26
CA GLY A 344 5.72 -8.17 15.19
C GLY A 344 4.93 -9.36 14.64
N LEU A 345 4.42 -9.28 13.42
CA LEU A 345 3.58 -10.30 12.79
C LEU A 345 4.43 -11.39 12.14
N ARG A 346 4.19 -12.65 12.51
CA ARG A 346 4.89 -13.83 11.97
C ARG A 346 3.94 -14.81 11.29
N TYR A 347 2.70 -14.89 11.76
CA TYR A 347 1.66 -15.80 11.32
C TYR A 347 0.34 -15.06 11.06
N SER A 348 -0.55 -15.70 10.31
CA SER A 348 -1.92 -15.18 10.11
C SER A 348 -2.70 -15.02 11.43
N GLY A 349 -2.42 -15.86 12.43
CA GLY A 349 -2.99 -15.74 13.76
C GLY A 349 -2.60 -14.44 14.47
N ASP A 350 -1.39 -13.90 14.23
CA ASP A 350 -0.97 -12.61 14.78
C ASP A 350 -1.76 -11.47 14.13
N VAL A 351 -2.07 -11.58 12.82
CA VAL A 351 -2.95 -10.64 12.12
C VAL A 351 -4.34 -10.59 12.77
N VAL A 352 -4.94 -11.77 13.07
CA VAL A 352 -6.23 -11.85 13.76
C VAL A 352 -6.17 -11.16 15.12
N LYS A 353 -5.09 -11.38 15.89
CA LYS A 353 -4.89 -10.76 17.22
C LYS A 353 -4.72 -9.24 17.11
N ALA A 354 -3.93 -8.77 16.14
CA ALA A 354 -3.72 -7.32 15.91
C ALA A 354 -5.02 -6.59 15.57
N LEU A 355 -5.80 -7.15 14.64
CA LEU A 355 -7.10 -6.60 14.27
C LEU A 355 -8.09 -6.65 15.45
N ALA A 356 -8.16 -7.78 16.15
CA ALA A 356 -9.03 -7.93 17.32
C ALA A 356 -8.69 -6.98 18.47
N ALA A 357 -7.42 -6.55 18.61
CA ALA A 357 -7.02 -5.55 19.58
C ALA A 357 -7.42 -4.11 19.22
N GLY A 358 -7.99 -3.91 18.02
CA GLY A 358 -8.50 -2.63 17.55
C GLY A 358 -7.80 -2.11 16.28
N GLY A 359 -6.89 -2.90 15.67
CA GLY A 359 -6.29 -2.57 14.37
C GLY A 359 -7.34 -2.55 13.25
N TYR A 360 -7.27 -1.55 12.37
CA TYR A 360 -8.05 -1.54 11.13
C TYR A 360 -7.30 -2.26 10.02
N SER A 361 -6.01 -2.08 9.97
CA SER A 361 -5.11 -2.77 9.05
C SER A 361 -3.79 -3.11 9.73
N VAL A 362 -3.01 -3.96 9.07
CA VAL A 362 -1.69 -4.39 9.55
C VAL A 362 -0.62 -4.05 8.52
N MET A 363 0.51 -3.52 8.98
CA MET A 363 1.68 -3.31 8.12
C MET A 363 2.62 -4.51 8.23
N ILE A 364 2.96 -5.08 7.08
CA ILE A 364 3.77 -6.28 6.95
C ILE A 364 5.09 -5.97 6.22
N GLY A 365 6.20 -6.39 6.81
CA GLY A 365 7.55 -6.33 6.22
C GLY A 365 8.09 -7.73 5.97
N SER A 366 8.54 -8.43 7.01
CA SER A 366 9.16 -9.77 6.89
C SER A 366 8.27 -10.83 6.25
N LEU A 367 6.96 -10.71 6.38
CA LEU A 367 6.01 -11.66 5.76
C LEU A 367 6.07 -11.62 4.24
N VAL A 368 6.35 -10.47 3.63
CA VAL A 368 6.42 -10.29 2.18
C VAL A 368 7.83 -9.98 1.64
N ALA A 369 8.82 -9.74 2.51
CA ALA A 369 10.19 -9.45 2.09
C ALA A 369 10.84 -10.59 1.28
N GLY A 370 10.37 -11.84 1.47
CA GLY A 370 10.82 -13.02 0.72
C GLY A 370 10.12 -13.25 -0.61
N THR A 371 9.19 -12.40 -1.03
CA THR A 371 8.43 -12.60 -2.25
C THR A 371 9.18 -12.10 -3.49
N GLU A 372 8.74 -12.55 -4.66
CA GLU A 372 9.34 -12.19 -5.94
C GLU A 372 9.31 -10.68 -6.18
N GLU A 373 8.21 -10.02 -5.78
CA GLU A 373 7.94 -8.61 -6.02
C GLU A 373 8.68 -7.66 -5.08
N SER A 374 9.29 -8.17 -4.00
CA SER A 374 10.11 -7.34 -3.11
C SER A 374 11.42 -6.94 -3.80
N PRO A 375 11.93 -5.69 -3.59
CA PRO A 375 13.14 -5.20 -4.28
C PRO A 375 14.44 -5.80 -3.76
N GLY A 376 14.44 -6.49 -2.62
CA GLY A 376 15.64 -7.11 -2.06
C GLY A 376 16.29 -8.13 -3.02
N ASP A 377 17.63 -8.18 -3.04
CA ASP A 377 18.39 -9.08 -3.91
C ASP A 377 18.09 -10.55 -3.64
N THR A 378 18.03 -11.35 -4.70
CA THR A 378 17.92 -12.81 -4.58
C THR A 378 19.29 -13.40 -4.30
N ILE A 379 19.39 -14.14 -3.20
CA ILE A 379 20.63 -14.77 -2.71
C ILE A 379 20.44 -16.29 -2.77
N ILE A 380 21.42 -17.02 -3.35
CA ILE A 380 21.47 -18.47 -3.28
C ILE A 380 22.42 -18.86 -2.16
N TYR A 381 21.94 -19.58 -1.17
CA TYR A 381 22.71 -20.06 -0.04
C TYR A 381 22.36 -21.50 0.32
N ASN A 382 23.36 -22.37 0.42
CA ASN A 382 23.17 -23.81 0.66
C ASN A 382 22.11 -24.44 -0.27
N GLY A 383 22.12 -24.08 -1.57
CA GLY A 383 21.19 -24.61 -2.58
C GLY A 383 19.74 -24.09 -2.48
N ARG A 384 19.44 -23.14 -1.58
CA ARG A 384 18.12 -22.54 -1.39
C ARG A 384 18.14 -21.07 -1.77
N LYS A 385 16.98 -20.56 -2.27
CA LYS A 385 16.79 -19.15 -2.57
C LYS A 385 16.40 -18.37 -1.32
N PHE A 386 17.00 -17.20 -1.14
CA PHE A 386 16.69 -16.20 -0.11
C PHE A 386 16.55 -14.84 -0.76
N LYS A 387 15.92 -13.89 -0.06
CA LYS A 387 15.92 -12.47 -0.41
C LYS A 387 16.65 -11.69 0.67
N SER A 388 17.41 -10.66 0.29
CA SER A 388 17.97 -9.73 1.25
C SER A 388 16.84 -8.97 1.95
N TYR A 389 16.99 -8.76 3.26
CA TYR A 389 16.02 -8.04 4.07
C TYR A 389 16.75 -7.26 5.15
N ARG A 390 16.51 -5.94 5.22
CA ARG A 390 17.18 -5.08 6.18
C ARG A 390 16.24 -4.11 6.86
N GLY A 391 16.54 -3.79 8.13
CA GLY A 391 15.88 -2.73 8.88
C GLY A 391 16.30 -1.36 8.35
N MET A 392 15.35 -0.41 8.38
CA MET A 392 15.66 0.99 8.04
C MET A 392 16.67 1.62 8.99
N GLY A 393 16.87 1.04 10.19
CA GLY A 393 17.91 1.40 11.16
C GLY A 393 19.22 0.61 11.02
N SER A 394 19.39 -0.23 10.01
CA SER A 394 20.67 -0.89 9.74
C SER A 394 21.69 0.12 9.18
N LEU A 395 22.97 -0.15 9.34
CA LEU A 395 24.03 0.73 8.81
C LEU A 395 23.88 0.93 7.31
N GLU A 396 23.63 -0.14 6.57
CA GLU A 396 23.49 -0.12 5.12
C GLU A 396 22.28 0.74 4.65
N ALA A 397 21.17 0.67 5.38
CA ALA A 397 20.00 1.50 5.07
C ALA A 397 20.24 2.97 5.45
N MET A 398 20.93 3.23 6.57
CA MET A 398 21.29 4.58 6.99
C MET A 398 22.25 5.27 6.01
N GLU A 399 23.19 4.55 5.43
CA GLU A 399 24.08 5.04 4.38
C GLU A 399 23.32 5.46 3.12
N CYS A 400 22.25 4.72 2.78
CA CYS A 400 21.39 5.01 1.63
C CYS A 400 20.38 6.15 1.88
N GLY A 401 20.24 6.70 3.12
CA GLY A 401 19.40 7.86 3.38
C GLY A 401 18.43 7.76 4.56
N SER A 402 18.28 6.59 5.21
CA SER A 402 17.28 6.41 6.29
C SER A 402 17.70 6.93 7.68
N LYS A 403 18.91 7.50 7.82
CA LYS A 403 19.42 8.02 9.10
C LYS A 403 18.58 9.14 9.73
N ASP A 404 17.84 9.90 8.94
CA ASP A 404 16.92 10.92 9.42
C ASP A 404 15.72 10.33 10.18
N ARG A 405 15.26 9.12 9.83
CA ARG A 405 14.24 8.37 10.54
C ARG A 405 14.59 8.20 12.03
N TYR A 406 15.87 8.08 12.34
CA TYR A 406 16.46 7.88 13.67
C TYR A 406 17.10 9.14 14.26
N PHE A 407 16.73 10.31 13.72
CA PHE A 407 17.25 11.62 14.17
C PHE A 407 18.76 11.78 14.05
N GLN A 408 19.41 11.02 13.14
CA GLN A 408 20.86 11.03 12.91
C GLN A 408 21.25 11.70 11.59
N ALA A 409 20.38 12.52 10.99
CA ALA A 409 20.61 13.19 9.70
C ALA A 409 21.92 14.02 9.68
N GLY A 410 22.28 14.63 10.81
CA GLY A 410 23.50 15.44 10.95
C GLY A 410 24.81 14.64 11.06
N VAL A 411 24.77 13.33 11.22
CA VAL A 411 25.96 12.49 11.36
C VAL A 411 26.58 12.22 9.99
N LYS A 412 27.78 12.77 9.75
CA LYS A 412 28.50 12.61 8.47
C LYS A 412 29.38 11.36 8.44
N ASP A 413 29.97 11.00 9.58
CA ASP A 413 30.85 9.84 9.70
C ASP A 413 30.05 8.57 9.99
N VAL A 414 30.05 7.62 9.06
CA VAL A 414 29.34 6.34 9.16
C VAL A 414 29.71 5.58 10.44
N LYS A 415 30.95 5.65 10.87
CA LYS A 415 31.46 4.99 12.10
C LYS A 415 30.82 5.55 13.39
N LYS A 416 30.21 6.73 13.31
CA LYS A 416 29.52 7.38 14.44
C LYS A 416 28.00 7.17 14.43
N LEU A 417 27.47 6.49 13.41
CA LEU A 417 26.06 6.10 13.40
C LEU A 417 25.81 5.04 14.48
N VAL A 418 24.67 5.15 15.13
CA VAL A 418 24.18 4.17 16.11
C VAL A 418 23.01 3.42 15.46
N PRO A 419 23.21 2.19 14.94
CA PRO A 419 22.16 1.45 14.27
C PRO A 419 21.13 0.92 15.27
N GLU A 420 19.86 1.01 14.88
CA GLU A 420 18.72 0.43 15.59
C GLU A 420 18.03 -0.67 14.75
N GLY A 421 18.80 -1.34 13.91
CA GLY A 421 18.34 -2.42 13.05
C GLY A 421 19.50 -3.22 12.49
N ILE A 422 19.18 -4.38 11.95
CA ILE A 422 20.14 -5.30 11.33
C ILE A 422 19.81 -5.56 9.87
N ALA A 423 20.80 -6.00 9.09
CA ALA A 423 20.62 -6.59 7.78
C ALA A 423 20.66 -8.11 7.89
N GLY A 424 19.86 -8.80 7.09
CA GLY A 424 19.78 -10.24 7.07
C GLY A 424 19.19 -10.77 5.76
N ARG A 425 18.74 -11.99 5.76
CA ARG A 425 18.04 -12.63 4.64
C ARG A 425 16.83 -13.40 5.13
N VAL A 426 15.81 -13.48 4.29
CA VAL A 426 14.61 -14.27 4.53
C VAL A 426 14.44 -15.34 3.44
N PRO A 427 13.86 -16.50 3.73
CA PRO A 427 13.58 -17.51 2.70
C PRO A 427 12.71 -16.92 1.59
N TYR A 428 12.97 -17.31 0.35
CA TYR A 428 12.10 -17.02 -0.78
C TYR A 428 10.75 -17.71 -0.60
N LYS A 429 9.65 -16.97 -0.84
CA LYS A 429 8.28 -17.41 -0.52
C LYS A 429 7.33 -17.45 -1.72
N GLY A 430 7.85 -17.38 -2.96
CA GLY A 430 6.98 -17.27 -4.14
C GLY A 430 6.46 -15.85 -4.35
N THR A 431 5.24 -15.73 -4.85
CA THR A 431 4.60 -14.44 -5.16
C THR A 431 3.88 -13.84 -3.96
N VAL A 432 3.68 -12.52 -3.98
CA VAL A 432 2.82 -11.82 -2.99
C VAL A 432 1.42 -12.41 -2.96
N GLN A 433 0.86 -12.75 -4.11
CA GLN A 433 -0.48 -13.33 -4.21
C GLN A 433 -0.60 -14.62 -3.40
N GLU A 434 0.39 -15.53 -3.51
CA GLU A 434 0.40 -16.79 -2.75
C GLU A 434 0.49 -16.54 -1.23
N VAL A 435 1.35 -15.63 -0.81
CA VAL A 435 1.50 -15.28 0.61
C VAL A 435 0.23 -14.64 1.16
N ILE A 436 -0.34 -13.66 0.46
CA ILE A 436 -1.57 -12.97 0.86
C ILE A 436 -2.75 -13.93 0.91
N TYR A 437 -2.85 -14.88 -0.03
CA TYR A 437 -3.89 -15.90 -0.03
C TYR A 437 -3.87 -16.72 1.27
N GLN A 438 -2.69 -17.15 1.73
CA GLN A 438 -2.54 -17.92 2.98
C GLN A 438 -2.88 -17.05 4.21
N LEU A 439 -2.45 -15.79 4.23
CA LEU A 439 -2.75 -14.86 5.33
C LEU A 439 -4.25 -14.57 5.42
N ILE A 440 -4.91 -14.35 4.29
CA ILE A 440 -6.37 -14.16 4.20
C ILE A 440 -7.10 -15.42 4.68
N GLY A 441 -6.66 -16.59 4.27
CA GLY A 441 -7.23 -17.86 4.69
C GLY A 441 -7.23 -18.01 6.22
N GLY A 442 -6.08 -17.73 6.85
CA GLY A 442 -5.95 -17.77 8.31
C GLY A 442 -6.79 -16.70 9.01
N LEU A 443 -6.85 -15.48 8.45
CA LEU A 443 -7.71 -14.40 8.97
C LEU A 443 -9.19 -14.77 8.92
N ARG A 444 -9.67 -15.26 7.80
CA ARG A 444 -11.06 -15.71 7.63
C ARG A 444 -11.41 -16.82 8.61
N SER A 445 -10.51 -17.78 8.81
CA SER A 445 -10.67 -18.85 9.79
C SER A 445 -10.79 -18.30 11.21
N GLY A 446 -9.90 -17.37 11.61
CA GLY A 446 -9.93 -16.71 12.91
C GLY A 446 -11.21 -15.91 13.14
N MET A 447 -11.70 -15.20 12.13
CA MET A 447 -12.99 -14.48 12.19
C MET A 447 -14.16 -15.45 12.35
N GLY A 448 -14.16 -16.55 11.61
CA GLY A 448 -15.17 -17.62 11.74
C GLY A 448 -15.22 -18.20 13.15
N TYR A 449 -14.09 -18.52 13.78
CA TYR A 449 -14.04 -18.98 15.17
C TYR A 449 -14.54 -17.95 16.19
N CYS A 450 -14.42 -16.66 15.88
CA CYS A 450 -14.87 -15.59 16.76
C CYS A 450 -16.32 -15.12 16.50
N GLY A 451 -16.99 -15.66 15.48
CA GLY A 451 -18.34 -15.24 15.07
C GLY A 451 -18.38 -13.81 14.53
N ALA A 452 -17.28 -13.31 13.92
CA ALA A 452 -17.18 -11.96 13.39
C ALA A 452 -17.32 -11.97 11.87
N ASN A 453 -18.33 -11.27 11.32
CA ASN A 453 -18.52 -11.11 9.88
C ASN A 453 -17.61 -10.04 9.29
N THR A 454 -17.24 -9.03 10.08
CA THR A 454 -16.45 -7.87 9.66
C THR A 454 -15.26 -7.68 10.61
N ILE A 455 -14.26 -6.91 10.16
CA ILE A 455 -13.11 -6.56 11.01
C ILE A 455 -13.57 -5.72 12.22
N GLN A 456 -14.57 -4.87 12.08
CA GLN A 456 -15.10 -4.09 13.19
C GLN A 456 -15.78 -4.98 14.25
N GLU A 457 -16.52 -6.02 13.84
CA GLU A 457 -17.08 -7.01 14.77
C GLU A 457 -15.97 -7.78 15.48
N LEU A 458 -14.85 -8.06 14.81
CA LEU A 458 -13.70 -8.74 15.40
C LEU A 458 -13.09 -7.94 16.56
N HIS A 459 -13.21 -6.61 16.59
CA HIS A 459 -12.80 -5.77 17.74
C HIS A 459 -13.49 -6.14 19.05
N ASN A 460 -14.68 -6.77 19.02
CA ASN A 460 -15.41 -7.19 20.20
C ASN A 460 -14.96 -8.56 20.76
N ALA A 461 -14.14 -9.26 20.01
CA ALA A 461 -13.73 -10.62 20.36
C ALA A 461 -12.71 -10.61 21.52
N LYS A 462 -12.82 -11.57 22.45
CA LYS A 462 -12.09 -11.61 23.75
C LYS A 462 -10.78 -12.38 23.64
N PHE A 463 -9.84 -12.05 24.53
CA PHE A 463 -8.56 -12.73 24.66
C PHE A 463 -8.49 -13.50 25.97
N VAL A 464 -7.71 -14.58 25.96
CA VAL A 464 -7.17 -15.24 27.15
C VAL A 464 -5.66 -15.05 27.16
N ARG A 465 -5.12 -14.66 28.33
CA ARG A 465 -3.68 -14.62 28.54
C ARG A 465 -3.16 -16.04 28.75
N ILE A 466 -2.05 -16.37 28.10
CA ILE A 466 -1.41 -17.69 28.20
C ILE A 466 -0.02 -17.58 28.81
N THR A 467 0.52 -18.71 29.24
CA THR A 467 1.88 -18.84 29.78
C THR A 467 2.84 -19.32 28.67
N ASN A 468 4.15 -19.37 28.94
CA ASN A 468 5.12 -19.96 28.04
C ASN A 468 4.79 -21.43 27.72
N ALA A 469 4.20 -22.18 28.65
CA ALA A 469 3.72 -23.54 28.39
C ALA A 469 2.56 -23.52 27.36
N GLY A 470 1.64 -22.57 27.46
CA GLY A 470 0.56 -22.38 26.50
C GLY A 470 1.06 -21.96 25.10
N VAL A 471 2.18 -21.23 25.02
CA VAL A 471 2.84 -20.94 23.74
C VAL A 471 3.38 -22.23 23.10
N LEU A 472 4.07 -23.08 23.90
CA LEU A 472 4.58 -24.38 23.41
C LEU A 472 3.43 -25.29 22.95
N GLU A 473 2.34 -25.36 23.73
CA GLU A 473 1.13 -26.12 23.38
C GLU A 473 0.49 -25.63 22.07
N SER A 474 0.61 -24.32 21.76
CA SER A 474 0.05 -23.72 20.54
C SER A 474 0.80 -24.07 19.26
N HIS A 475 2.02 -24.58 19.36
CA HIS A 475 2.82 -25.04 18.23
C HIS A 475 2.81 -26.56 18.13
N PRO A 476 3.01 -27.16 16.93
CA PRO A 476 3.21 -28.59 16.80
C PRO A 476 4.36 -29.09 17.71
N HIS A 477 4.05 -30.00 18.62
CA HIS A 477 4.99 -30.54 19.60
C HIS A 477 4.92 -32.08 19.58
N ASP A 478 5.96 -32.75 20.10
CA ASP A 478 6.08 -34.19 20.20
C ASP A 478 5.98 -34.95 18.86
N VAL A 479 6.21 -34.26 17.74
CA VAL A 479 6.23 -34.83 16.39
C VAL A 479 7.40 -34.29 15.57
N THR A 480 7.89 -35.09 14.64
CA THR A 480 8.83 -34.65 13.61
C THR A 480 8.05 -34.21 12.38
N ILE A 481 8.25 -32.95 11.94
CA ILE A 481 7.60 -32.41 10.73
C ILE A 481 8.24 -33.13 9.52
N THR A 482 7.44 -33.84 8.76
CA THR A 482 7.87 -34.54 7.52
C THR A 482 7.49 -33.77 6.25
N SER A 483 6.50 -32.89 6.34
CA SER A 483 6.07 -31.99 5.24
C SER A 483 5.72 -30.64 5.81
N GLU A 484 6.34 -29.58 5.27
CA GLU A 484 6.04 -28.20 5.66
C GLU A 484 4.68 -27.76 5.11
N ALA A 485 3.89 -27.06 5.95
CA ALA A 485 2.67 -26.42 5.49
C ALA A 485 3.01 -25.03 4.91
N PRO A 486 2.31 -24.57 3.88
CA PRO A 486 2.62 -23.27 3.24
C PRO A 486 2.42 -22.06 4.16
N ASN A 487 1.66 -22.22 5.24
CA ASN A 487 1.32 -21.19 6.22
C ASN A 487 1.96 -21.40 7.60
N TYR A 488 2.83 -22.39 7.75
CA TYR A 488 3.53 -22.65 9.00
C TYR A 488 4.99 -23.04 8.77
N SER A 489 5.89 -22.33 9.42
CA SER A 489 7.31 -22.66 9.56
C SER A 489 7.71 -22.56 11.03
N ARG A 490 8.56 -23.48 11.52
CA ARG A 490 9.11 -23.36 12.87
C ARG A 490 9.96 -22.09 12.95
N PRO A 491 9.90 -21.34 14.08
CA PRO A 491 10.90 -20.32 14.38
C PRO A 491 12.29 -20.95 14.38
N GLN A 492 13.24 -20.33 13.67
CA GLN A 492 14.66 -20.74 13.68
C GLN A 492 15.34 -20.23 14.93
#